data_1122d3307344a6d421b5c2a522d54c6c
#
_entry.id   1122d3307344a6d421b5c2a522d54c6c
#
_cell.length_a   1.000
_cell.length_b   1.000
_cell.length_c   1.000
_cell.angle_alpha   90.00
_cell.angle_beta   90.00
_cell.angle_gamma   90.00
#
_symmetry.space_group_name_H-M   'P 1'
#
loop_
_entity.id
_entity.type
_entity.pdbx_description
1 polymer ?
#
loop_
_entity_poly.entity_id
_entity_poly.type
_entity_poly.pdbx_seq_one_letter_code
_entity_poly.pdbx_strand_id
1 'polypeptide(L)'
;MTTQKRVAIGPVSVANDLPLTLIAGPCALESRSHALEMSQALCEMTDRLGIGFIYKSSFDKANRTSNSSPRGMGLEEALPIFNEVRETHGCPILTDVHEAGQCAPVAEAVDVLQIPAFLCRQTDLLLAAAKTDKAVNVKKGQFLAPWDMKQVVAKLADAGNENILLTERGASFGYNTLVSDMRSLPIMAQNGY
;
A
#
# COMPACT_ATOMS: atom_id res chain seq x y z
N MET A 1 8.53 -9.94 -23.93
CA MET A 1 7.51 -9.51 -22.94
C MET A 1 8.06 -9.85 -21.58
N THR A 2 8.01 -8.93 -20.62
CA THR A 2 8.45 -9.20 -19.24
C THR A 2 7.46 -10.19 -18.61
N THR A 3 7.97 -11.23 -17.95
CA THR A 3 7.11 -12.18 -17.23
C THR A 3 6.36 -11.45 -16.13
N GLN A 4 5.04 -11.60 -16.08
CA GLN A 4 4.23 -10.99 -15.01
C GLN A 4 4.48 -11.74 -13.71
N LYS A 5 4.78 -10.99 -12.65
CA LYS A 5 4.97 -11.49 -11.28
C LYS A 5 3.61 -11.66 -10.61
N ARG A 6 3.51 -12.67 -9.77
CA ARG A 6 2.35 -12.89 -8.90
C ARG A 6 2.76 -12.66 -7.45
N VAL A 7 2.09 -11.75 -6.81
CA VAL A 7 2.36 -11.38 -5.40
C VAL A 7 1.31 -12.04 -4.53
N ALA A 8 1.74 -12.99 -3.69
CA ALA A 8 0.87 -13.64 -2.71
C ALA A 8 0.80 -12.79 -1.44
N ILE A 9 -0.42 -12.46 -1.00
CA ILE A 9 -0.68 -11.65 0.19
C ILE A 9 -1.74 -12.37 1.01
N GLY A 10 -1.32 -13.20 1.96
CA GLY A 10 -2.22 -14.10 2.66
C GLY A 10 -3.00 -14.99 1.68
N PRO A 11 -4.35 -15.01 1.73
CA PRO A 11 -5.17 -15.79 0.80
C PRO A 11 -5.35 -15.13 -0.58
N VAL A 12 -4.86 -13.91 -0.77
CA VAL A 12 -5.06 -13.13 -2.01
C VAL A 12 -3.82 -13.20 -2.89
N SER A 13 -4.00 -13.41 -4.19
CA SER A 13 -2.96 -13.27 -5.21
C SER A 13 -3.23 -12.06 -6.07
N VAL A 14 -2.25 -11.19 -6.24
CA VAL A 14 -2.33 -9.98 -7.07
C VAL A 14 -1.39 -10.07 -8.24
N ALA A 15 -1.89 -9.87 -9.46
CA ALA A 15 -1.11 -9.78 -10.69
C ALA A 15 -1.92 -9.07 -11.78
N ASN A 16 -1.24 -8.59 -12.83
CA ASN A 16 -1.89 -7.87 -13.94
C ASN A 16 -2.77 -8.77 -14.84
N ASP A 17 -2.62 -10.10 -14.72
CA ASP A 17 -3.38 -11.12 -15.47
C ASP A 17 -4.44 -11.82 -14.60
N LEU A 18 -4.64 -11.38 -13.36
CA LEU A 18 -5.64 -11.93 -12.44
C LEU A 18 -6.86 -11.01 -12.31
N PRO A 19 -7.99 -11.53 -11.78
CA PRO A 19 -9.14 -10.70 -11.42
C PRO A 19 -8.77 -9.55 -10.49
N LEU A 20 -9.60 -8.50 -10.52
CA LEU A 20 -9.42 -7.33 -9.67
C LEU A 20 -9.35 -7.71 -8.18
N THR A 21 -8.38 -7.14 -7.49
CA THR A 21 -8.29 -7.14 -6.02
C THR A 21 -8.56 -5.74 -5.51
N LEU A 22 -9.48 -5.61 -4.55
CA LEU A 22 -9.80 -4.34 -3.91
C LEU A 22 -8.88 -4.11 -2.71
N ILE A 23 -8.18 -2.97 -2.68
CA ILE A 23 -7.48 -2.46 -1.51
C ILE A 23 -8.28 -1.25 -1.00
N ALA A 24 -9.00 -1.40 0.10
CA ALA A 24 -9.90 -0.37 0.60
C ALA A 24 -10.02 -0.36 2.13
N GLY A 25 -10.47 0.77 2.67
CA GLY A 25 -10.71 1.00 4.09
C GLY A 25 -10.70 2.49 4.43
N PRO A 26 -10.90 2.86 5.71
CA PRO A 26 -10.87 4.24 6.15
C PRO A 26 -9.52 4.90 5.84
N CYS A 27 -9.56 6.16 5.42
CA CYS A 27 -8.34 6.91 5.08
C CYS A 27 -7.34 6.93 6.23
N ALA A 28 -7.83 7.12 7.46
CA ALA A 28 -7.07 7.05 8.69
C ALA A 28 -7.78 6.13 9.69
N LEU A 29 -7.01 5.46 10.54
CA LEU A 29 -7.55 4.68 11.65
C LEU A 29 -8.02 5.66 12.74
N GLU A 30 -9.34 5.69 12.97
CA GLU A 30 -9.98 6.63 13.89
C GLU A 30 -10.38 5.97 15.22
N SER A 31 -10.82 4.72 15.17
CA SER A 31 -11.14 3.91 16.34
C SER A 31 -11.13 2.42 16.02
N ARG A 32 -11.00 1.60 17.06
CA ARG A 32 -11.10 0.15 16.96
C ARG A 32 -12.48 -0.30 16.41
N SER A 33 -13.57 0.24 16.94
CA SER A 33 -14.92 -0.13 16.51
C SER A 33 -15.18 0.20 15.05
N HIS A 34 -14.76 1.38 14.59
CA HIS A 34 -14.87 1.80 13.20
C HIS A 34 -14.04 0.90 12.26
N ALA A 35 -12.83 0.50 12.68
CA ALA A 35 -12.01 -0.41 11.88
C ALA A 35 -12.69 -1.78 11.66
N LEU A 36 -13.25 -2.36 12.72
CA LEU A 36 -13.94 -3.65 12.65
C LEU A 36 -15.23 -3.56 11.82
N GLU A 37 -16.05 -2.53 12.03
CA GLU A 37 -17.27 -2.31 11.25
C GLU A 37 -16.98 -2.16 9.75
N MET A 38 -16.01 -1.32 9.40
CA MET A 38 -15.66 -1.06 8.01
C MET A 38 -15.01 -2.28 7.34
N SER A 39 -14.16 -3.01 8.04
CA SER A 39 -13.56 -4.23 7.50
C SER A 39 -14.60 -5.32 7.28
N GLN A 40 -15.55 -5.51 8.20
CA GLN A 40 -16.65 -6.45 8.03
C GLN A 40 -17.48 -6.10 6.77
N ALA A 41 -17.93 -4.86 6.67
CA ALA A 41 -18.76 -4.42 5.53
C ALA A 41 -18.05 -4.61 4.18
N LEU A 42 -16.74 -4.34 4.14
CA LEU A 42 -15.94 -4.51 2.92
C LEU A 42 -15.70 -5.99 2.59
N CYS A 43 -15.45 -6.86 3.58
CA CYS A 43 -15.35 -8.30 3.38
C CYS A 43 -16.66 -8.86 2.80
N GLU A 44 -17.81 -8.57 3.43
CA GLU A 44 -19.11 -9.02 2.95
C GLU A 44 -19.43 -8.54 1.52
N MET A 45 -19.01 -7.32 1.19
CA MET A 45 -19.19 -6.77 -0.16
C MET A 45 -18.31 -7.48 -1.20
N THR A 46 -17.04 -7.69 -0.90
CA THR A 46 -16.09 -8.33 -1.82
C THR A 46 -16.36 -9.82 -1.98
N ASP A 47 -16.80 -10.51 -0.94
CA ASP A 47 -17.25 -11.90 -1.00
C ASP A 47 -18.44 -12.07 -1.95
N ARG A 48 -19.44 -11.18 -1.86
CA ARG A 48 -20.58 -11.19 -2.80
C ARG A 48 -20.19 -10.94 -4.25
N LEU A 49 -19.10 -10.17 -4.46
CA LEU A 49 -18.59 -9.86 -5.80
C LEU A 49 -17.58 -10.90 -6.30
N GLY A 50 -17.13 -11.81 -5.44
CA GLY A 50 -16.12 -12.82 -5.78
C GLY A 50 -14.76 -12.23 -6.13
N ILE A 51 -14.36 -11.11 -5.48
CA ILE A 51 -13.08 -10.44 -5.71
C ILE A 51 -12.20 -10.49 -4.47
N GLY A 52 -10.87 -10.50 -4.67
CA GLY A 52 -9.89 -10.42 -3.58
C GLY A 52 -10.00 -9.10 -2.82
N PHE A 53 -9.74 -9.14 -1.51
CA PHE A 53 -9.80 -7.96 -0.65
C PHE A 53 -8.59 -7.86 0.26
N ILE A 54 -8.07 -6.64 0.41
CA ILE A 54 -7.02 -6.26 1.36
C ILE A 54 -7.53 -5.02 2.12
N TYR A 55 -7.67 -5.14 3.43
CA TYR A 55 -8.07 -4.01 4.27
C TYR A 55 -6.94 -2.98 4.37
N LYS A 56 -7.27 -1.72 4.19
CA LYS A 56 -6.29 -0.62 4.21
C LYS A 56 -6.73 0.49 5.14
N SER A 57 -5.87 0.87 6.09
CA SER A 57 -6.00 2.13 6.83
C SER A 57 -4.61 2.66 7.20
N SER A 58 -4.48 3.98 7.39
CA SER A 58 -3.23 4.58 7.86
C SER A 58 -3.27 4.80 9.36
N PHE A 59 -2.21 4.42 10.06
CA PHE A 59 -2.08 4.72 11.49
C PHE A 59 -1.71 6.19 11.74
N ASP A 60 -1.06 6.82 10.76
CA ASP A 60 -0.66 8.23 10.81
C ASP A 60 -0.80 8.89 9.43
N LYS A 61 -1.27 10.11 9.41
CA LYS A 61 -1.28 11.01 8.26
C LYS A 61 -0.14 12.02 8.39
N ALA A 62 1.10 11.55 8.26
CA ALA A 62 2.33 12.30 8.50
C ALA A 62 2.47 13.57 7.63
N ASN A 63 1.74 13.66 6.50
CA ASN A 63 1.81 14.77 5.56
C ASN A 63 0.59 15.71 5.57
N ARG A 64 -0.12 15.81 6.71
CA ARG A 64 -1.22 16.78 6.84
C ARG A 64 -0.73 18.20 6.57
N THR A 65 -1.52 18.97 5.81
CA THR A 65 -1.22 20.37 5.50
C THR A 65 -1.28 21.26 6.73
N SER A 66 -2.29 21.06 7.61
CA SER A 66 -2.41 21.80 8.86
C SER A 66 -1.89 20.99 10.03
N ASN A 67 -1.09 21.63 10.87
CA ASN A 67 -0.58 21.03 12.11
C ASN A 67 -1.69 20.67 13.12
N SER A 68 -2.85 21.32 13.02
CA SER A 68 -4.03 21.06 13.88
C SER A 68 -4.93 19.93 13.35
N SER A 69 -4.68 19.39 12.16
CA SER A 69 -5.50 18.31 11.60
C SER A 69 -5.23 16.98 12.31
N PRO A 70 -6.27 16.18 12.60
CA PRO A 70 -6.10 14.85 13.16
C PRO A 70 -5.21 13.98 12.25
N ARG A 71 -4.23 13.31 12.86
CA ARG A 71 -3.26 12.47 12.12
C ARG A 71 -3.60 10.98 12.14
N GLY A 72 -4.40 10.53 13.05
CA GLY A 72 -4.70 9.12 13.32
C GLY A 72 -4.35 8.74 14.75
N MET A 73 -4.40 7.44 15.07
CA MET A 73 -4.17 6.92 16.43
C MET A 73 -2.69 6.77 16.79
N GLY A 74 -1.80 6.81 15.81
CA GLY A 74 -0.38 6.50 16.00
C GLY A 74 -0.07 5.00 15.92
N LEU A 75 1.23 4.69 15.90
CA LEU A 75 1.72 3.35 15.63
C LEU A 75 1.33 2.34 16.73
N GLU A 76 1.60 2.68 17.98
CA GLU A 76 1.44 1.75 19.13
C GLU A 76 -0.02 1.30 19.31
N GLU A 77 -0.98 2.22 19.14
CA GLU A 77 -2.40 1.91 19.25
C GLU A 77 -2.96 1.20 18.02
N ALA A 78 -2.39 1.45 16.84
CA ALA A 78 -2.89 0.89 15.59
C ALA A 78 -2.53 -0.59 15.39
N LEU A 79 -1.33 -1.02 15.78
CA LEU A 79 -0.87 -2.39 15.50
C LEU A 79 -1.77 -3.47 16.11
N PRO A 80 -2.22 -3.37 17.37
CA PRO A 80 -3.18 -4.32 17.93
C PRO A 80 -4.51 -4.37 17.17
N ILE A 81 -5.00 -3.21 16.70
CA ILE A 81 -6.25 -3.13 15.94
C ILE A 81 -6.10 -3.81 14.56
N PHE A 82 -4.98 -3.62 13.87
CA PHE A 82 -4.72 -4.31 12.61
C PHE A 82 -4.68 -5.83 12.78
N ASN A 83 -4.03 -6.33 13.83
CA ASN A 83 -4.03 -7.75 14.15
C ASN A 83 -5.45 -8.26 14.41
N GLU A 84 -6.25 -7.54 15.18
CA GLU A 84 -7.63 -7.91 15.48
C GLU A 84 -8.52 -7.94 14.23
N VAL A 85 -8.40 -6.96 13.34
CA VAL A 85 -9.12 -6.96 12.04
C VAL A 85 -8.76 -8.20 11.24
N ARG A 86 -7.47 -8.55 11.14
CA ARG A 86 -7.01 -9.73 10.43
C ARG A 86 -7.54 -11.03 11.06
N GLU A 87 -7.49 -11.15 12.38
CA GLU A 87 -7.96 -12.35 13.10
C GLU A 87 -9.49 -12.51 13.00
N THR A 88 -10.23 -11.41 13.04
CA THR A 88 -11.69 -11.43 13.03
C THR A 88 -12.25 -11.71 11.64
N HIS A 89 -11.67 -11.13 10.59
CA HIS A 89 -12.23 -11.15 9.24
C HIS A 89 -11.41 -11.95 8.23
N GLY A 90 -10.21 -12.42 8.60
CA GLY A 90 -9.34 -13.22 7.74
C GLY A 90 -8.77 -12.48 6.52
N CYS A 91 -8.96 -11.15 6.43
CA CYS A 91 -8.44 -10.36 5.32
C CYS A 91 -7.01 -9.86 5.58
N PRO A 92 -6.15 -9.83 4.55
CA PRO A 92 -4.84 -9.19 4.66
C PRO A 92 -4.94 -7.70 4.97
N ILE A 93 -3.90 -7.17 5.59
CA ILE A 93 -3.84 -5.78 6.04
C ILE A 93 -2.75 -5.00 5.29
N LEU A 94 -3.06 -3.78 4.90
CA LEU A 94 -2.12 -2.81 4.34
C LEU A 94 -2.12 -1.52 5.17
N THR A 95 -0.94 -1.02 5.52
CA THR A 95 -0.78 0.34 6.05
C THR A 95 0.44 1.03 5.46
N ASP A 96 0.47 2.35 5.50
CA ASP A 96 1.63 3.13 5.05
C ASP A 96 2.66 3.32 6.16
N VAL A 97 3.94 3.35 5.77
CA VAL A 97 5.11 3.65 6.61
C VAL A 97 5.80 4.92 6.11
N HIS A 98 6.36 5.71 7.03
CA HIS A 98 6.92 7.02 6.72
C HIS A 98 8.42 7.12 7.02
N GLU A 99 8.93 6.24 7.87
CA GLU A 99 10.32 6.20 8.32
C GLU A 99 10.82 4.75 8.32
N ALA A 100 12.12 4.56 8.09
CA ALA A 100 12.73 3.24 8.03
C ALA A 100 12.54 2.43 9.33
N GLY A 101 12.58 3.10 10.49
CA GLY A 101 12.38 2.46 11.80
C GLY A 101 10.97 1.91 12.04
N GLN A 102 9.98 2.36 11.28
CA GLN A 102 8.60 1.85 11.37
C GLN A 102 8.40 0.52 10.64
N CYS A 103 9.25 0.21 9.64
CA CYS A 103 9.02 -0.94 8.74
C CYS A 103 8.97 -2.26 9.50
N ALA A 104 9.94 -2.53 10.37
CA ALA A 104 10.01 -3.80 11.10
C ALA A 104 8.80 -3.99 12.07
N PRO A 105 8.48 -3.07 13.00
CA PRO A 105 7.34 -3.26 13.87
C PRO A 105 6.00 -3.30 13.13
N VAL A 106 5.82 -2.53 12.06
CA VAL A 106 4.61 -2.57 11.23
C VAL A 106 4.45 -3.92 10.54
N ALA A 107 5.53 -4.51 10.03
CA ALA A 107 5.51 -5.79 9.33
C ALA A 107 5.04 -6.97 10.20
N GLU A 108 5.11 -6.85 11.53
CA GLU A 108 4.57 -7.87 12.43
C GLU A 108 3.03 -7.92 12.42
N ALA A 109 2.39 -6.75 12.19
CA ALA A 109 0.94 -6.63 12.23
C ALA A 109 0.27 -6.57 10.86
N VAL A 110 1.01 -6.35 9.75
CA VAL A 110 0.43 -6.18 8.43
C VAL A 110 1.07 -7.11 7.39
N ASP A 111 0.41 -7.26 6.26
CA ASP A 111 0.83 -8.12 5.15
C ASP A 111 1.45 -7.31 4.00
N VAL A 112 1.12 -6.03 3.92
CA VAL A 112 1.63 -5.10 2.90
C VAL A 112 2.05 -3.79 3.56
N LEU A 113 3.30 -3.37 3.31
CA LEU A 113 3.79 -2.04 3.65
C LEU A 113 3.59 -1.11 2.45
N GLN A 114 2.98 0.05 2.66
CA GLN A 114 2.81 1.04 1.61
C GLN A 114 3.79 2.19 1.76
N ILE A 115 4.48 2.52 0.67
CA ILE A 115 5.34 3.70 0.59
C ILE A 115 4.53 4.86 0.00
N PRO A 116 4.35 5.96 0.74
CA PRO A 116 3.67 7.15 0.26
C PRO A 116 4.34 7.77 -0.98
N ALA A 117 3.56 8.43 -1.82
CA ALA A 117 4.04 8.99 -3.09
C ALA A 117 5.21 9.97 -2.91
N PHE A 118 5.17 10.82 -1.88
CA PHE A 118 6.25 11.78 -1.61
C PHE A 118 7.58 11.10 -1.23
N LEU A 119 7.52 9.87 -0.72
CA LEU A 119 8.66 9.12 -0.22
C LEU A 119 9.12 8.00 -1.17
N CYS A 120 8.52 7.90 -2.36
CA CYS A 120 8.77 6.79 -3.29
C CYS A 120 10.23 6.67 -3.79
N ARG A 121 11.03 7.72 -3.66
CA ARG A 121 12.45 7.73 -4.02
C ARG A 121 13.41 7.57 -2.84
N GLN A 122 12.92 7.55 -1.60
CA GLN A 122 13.76 7.45 -0.39
C GLN A 122 14.36 6.05 -0.28
N THR A 123 15.64 5.93 -0.60
CA THR A 123 16.33 4.65 -0.70
C THR A 123 16.31 3.88 0.61
N ASP A 124 16.64 4.53 1.73
CA ASP A 124 16.70 3.86 3.03
C ASP A 124 15.35 3.32 3.47
N LEU A 125 14.25 4.05 3.19
CA LEU A 125 12.89 3.59 3.48
C LEU A 125 12.51 2.38 2.61
N LEU A 126 12.82 2.42 1.31
CA LEU A 126 12.57 1.30 0.40
C LEU A 126 13.33 0.05 0.83
N LEU A 127 14.63 0.19 1.17
CA LEU A 127 15.45 -0.93 1.62
C LEU A 127 14.97 -1.49 2.97
N ALA A 128 14.54 -0.63 3.89
CA ALA A 128 13.99 -1.06 5.17
C ALA A 128 12.66 -1.84 4.97
N ALA A 129 11.79 -1.36 4.09
CA ALA A 129 10.55 -2.07 3.74
C ALA A 129 10.85 -3.42 3.05
N ALA A 130 11.79 -3.45 2.11
CA ALA A 130 12.19 -4.70 1.42
C ALA A 130 12.68 -5.78 2.40
N LYS A 131 13.45 -5.40 3.41
CA LYS A 131 14.02 -6.32 4.42
C LYS A 131 12.98 -6.98 5.32
N THR A 132 11.73 -6.55 5.28
CA THR A 132 10.66 -7.16 6.07
C THR A 132 10.10 -8.43 5.44
N ASP A 133 10.45 -8.73 4.20
CA ASP A 133 9.92 -9.83 3.37
C ASP A 133 8.39 -9.77 3.13
N LYS A 134 7.74 -8.69 3.57
CA LYS A 134 6.33 -8.42 3.25
C LYS A 134 6.19 -7.84 1.85
N ALA A 135 4.98 -7.90 1.30
CA ALA A 135 4.70 -7.18 0.07
C ALA A 135 4.87 -5.67 0.28
N VAL A 136 5.44 -4.99 -0.72
CA VAL A 136 5.68 -3.54 -0.68
C VAL A 136 4.91 -2.87 -1.81
N ASN A 137 3.90 -2.09 -1.45
CA ASN A 137 3.16 -1.26 -2.41
C ASN A 137 3.77 0.14 -2.48
N VAL A 138 4.28 0.53 -3.64
CA VAL A 138 4.86 1.87 -3.81
C VAL A 138 3.95 2.74 -4.66
N LYS A 139 3.46 3.84 -4.07
CA LYS A 139 2.74 4.87 -4.82
C LYS A 139 3.72 5.69 -5.65
N LYS A 140 3.46 5.78 -6.96
CA LYS A 140 4.22 6.64 -7.84
C LYS A 140 4.09 8.11 -7.39
N GLY A 141 5.22 8.78 -7.19
CA GLY A 141 5.23 10.21 -6.88
C GLY A 141 4.58 11.03 -8.01
N GLN A 142 3.84 12.09 -7.64
CA GLN A 142 3.19 12.98 -8.60
C GLN A 142 4.18 13.69 -9.52
N PHE A 143 5.44 13.74 -9.11
CA PHE A 143 6.57 14.35 -9.82
C PHE A 143 7.36 13.34 -10.69
N LEU A 144 7.00 12.05 -10.68
CA LEU A 144 7.65 11.01 -11.49
C LEU A 144 6.84 10.67 -12.73
N ALA A 145 7.58 10.37 -13.81
CA ALA A 145 7.02 9.68 -14.95
C ALA A 145 6.82 8.17 -14.63
N PRO A 146 5.84 7.50 -15.26
CA PRO A 146 5.57 6.09 -14.96
C PRO A 146 6.75 5.15 -15.25
N TRP A 147 7.58 5.44 -16.25
CA TRP A 147 8.79 4.65 -16.55
C TRP A 147 9.90 4.82 -15.52
N ASP A 148 9.91 5.90 -14.72
CA ASP A 148 10.89 6.09 -13.64
C ASP A 148 10.68 5.10 -12.48
N MET A 149 9.48 4.51 -12.37
CA MET A 149 9.20 3.50 -11.37
C MET A 149 10.05 2.24 -11.53
N LYS A 150 10.65 2.02 -12.69
CA LYS A 150 11.64 0.95 -12.90
C LYS A 150 12.80 1.03 -11.88
N GLN A 151 13.24 2.23 -11.53
CA GLN A 151 14.33 2.42 -10.56
C GLN A 151 13.89 2.10 -9.13
N VAL A 152 12.61 2.35 -8.82
CA VAL A 152 12.03 1.97 -7.52
C VAL A 152 11.93 0.45 -7.41
N VAL A 153 11.44 -0.21 -8.46
CA VAL A 153 11.39 -1.67 -8.55
C VAL A 153 12.79 -2.27 -8.38
N ALA A 154 13.79 -1.75 -9.09
CA ALA A 154 15.16 -2.23 -9.00
C ALA A 154 15.70 -2.18 -7.56
N LYS A 155 15.48 -1.08 -6.82
CA LYS A 155 15.92 -0.96 -5.43
C LYS A 155 15.33 -2.04 -4.51
N LEU A 156 14.05 -2.37 -4.69
CA LEU A 156 13.38 -3.41 -3.90
C LEU A 156 13.87 -4.80 -4.29
N ALA A 157 13.95 -5.08 -5.59
CA ALA A 157 14.40 -6.37 -6.11
C ALA A 157 15.88 -6.64 -5.78
N ASP A 158 16.76 -5.65 -5.92
CA ASP A 158 18.18 -5.75 -5.57
C ASP A 158 18.38 -5.98 -4.05
N ALA A 159 17.44 -5.53 -3.24
CA ALA A 159 17.39 -5.81 -1.80
C ALA A 159 16.83 -7.21 -1.46
N GLY A 160 16.44 -8.00 -2.48
CA GLY A 160 15.94 -9.37 -2.32
C GLY A 160 14.43 -9.50 -2.23
N ASN A 161 13.67 -8.41 -2.34
CA ASN A 161 12.20 -8.46 -2.24
C ASN A 161 11.56 -8.28 -3.63
N GLU A 162 10.94 -9.34 -4.12
CA GLU A 162 10.17 -9.34 -5.38
C GLU A 162 8.65 -9.29 -5.17
N ASN A 163 8.17 -9.14 -3.93
CA ASN A 163 6.75 -8.98 -3.64
C ASN A 163 6.34 -7.49 -3.75
N ILE A 164 6.29 -6.98 -4.97
CA ILE A 164 6.15 -5.55 -5.26
C ILE A 164 4.81 -5.26 -5.91
N LEU A 165 4.15 -4.20 -5.45
CA LEU A 165 2.99 -3.59 -6.09
C LEU A 165 3.32 -2.13 -6.42
N LEU A 166 2.82 -1.65 -7.57
CA LEU A 166 2.96 -0.26 -8.00
C LEU A 166 1.60 0.40 -8.10
N THR A 167 1.47 1.58 -7.52
CA THR A 167 0.20 2.32 -7.52
C THR A 167 0.33 3.63 -8.29
N GLU A 168 -0.48 3.80 -9.34
CA GLU A 168 -0.72 5.10 -9.95
C GLU A 168 -1.56 5.97 -9.02
N ARG A 169 -1.16 7.25 -8.84
CA ARG A 169 -1.93 8.20 -8.01
C ARG A 169 -1.92 9.63 -8.56
N GLY A 170 -1.70 9.73 -9.86
CA GLY A 170 -1.69 10.99 -10.58
C GLY A 170 -0.32 11.64 -10.69
N ALA A 171 -0.26 12.62 -11.56
CA ALA A 171 0.88 13.51 -11.79
C ALA A 171 0.45 14.98 -11.57
N SER A 172 1.33 15.78 -10.97
CA SER A 172 1.13 17.22 -10.86
C SER A 172 1.35 17.87 -12.21
N PHE A 173 0.37 18.65 -12.66
CA PHE A 173 0.39 19.36 -13.92
C PHE A 173 0.18 20.87 -13.67
N GLY A 174 1.27 21.56 -13.32
CA GLY A 174 1.20 22.92 -12.82
C GLY A 174 0.81 23.00 -11.33
N TYR A 175 0.29 24.15 -10.92
CA TYR A 175 -0.11 24.36 -9.53
C TYR A 175 -1.51 23.80 -9.26
N ASN A 176 -1.63 23.05 -8.17
CA ASN A 176 -2.89 22.49 -7.65
C ASN A 176 -3.71 21.66 -8.66
N THR A 177 -3.09 21.21 -9.76
CA THR A 177 -3.74 20.36 -10.75
C THR A 177 -3.15 18.95 -10.68
N LEU A 178 -3.99 17.96 -10.38
CA LEU A 178 -3.64 16.55 -10.37
C LEU A 178 -4.36 15.84 -11.51
N VAL A 179 -3.59 15.16 -12.35
CA VAL A 179 -4.11 14.39 -13.48
C VAL A 179 -3.74 12.91 -13.31
N SER A 180 -4.72 12.03 -13.33
CA SER A 180 -4.49 10.58 -13.40
C SER A 180 -4.36 10.18 -14.87
N ASP A 181 -3.14 9.85 -15.28
CA ASP A 181 -2.88 9.35 -16.62
C ASP A 181 -3.02 7.82 -16.62
N MET A 182 -4.16 7.33 -17.12
CA MET A 182 -4.44 5.89 -17.16
C MET A 182 -3.46 5.10 -18.02
N ARG A 183 -2.72 5.75 -18.94
CA ARG A 183 -1.62 5.11 -19.69
C ARG A 183 -0.46 4.70 -18.79
N SER A 184 -0.34 5.30 -17.62
CA SER A 184 0.68 4.92 -16.62
C SER A 184 0.56 3.45 -16.19
N LEU A 185 -0.64 2.90 -16.14
CA LEU A 185 -0.87 1.52 -15.72
C LEU A 185 -0.15 0.51 -16.61
N PRO A 186 -0.40 0.46 -17.94
CA PRO A 186 0.32 -0.46 -18.81
C PRO A 186 1.82 -0.15 -18.91
N ILE A 187 2.25 1.10 -18.73
CA ILE A 187 3.68 1.45 -18.72
C ILE A 187 4.36 0.87 -17.48
N MET A 188 3.79 1.04 -16.29
CA MET A 188 4.34 0.47 -15.06
C MET A 188 4.31 -1.06 -15.07
N ALA A 189 3.25 -1.68 -15.62
CA ALA A 189 3.13 -3.12 -15.76
C ALA A 189 4.25 -3.76 -16.61
N GLN A 190 4.95 -3.00 -17.45
CA GLN A 190 6.12 -3.48 -18.21
C GLN A 190 7.28 -3.88 -17.30
N ASN A 191 7.29 -3.45 -16.03
CA ASN A 191 8.26 -3.89 -15.04
C ASN A 191 7.98 -5.30 -14.50
N GLY A 192 6.84 -5.89 -14.86
CA GLY A 192 6.42 -7.21 -14.40
C GLY A 192 5.55 -7.21 -13.13
N TYR A 193 5.24 -6.02 -12.59
CA TYR A 193 4.51 -5.82 -11.32
C TYR A 193 3.26 -4.99 -11.53
#